data_55505009ae40375d739fb181902a9d91
#
_entry.id   55505009ae40375d739fb181902a9d91
#
_cell.length_a   1.000
_cell.length_b   1.000
_cell.length_c   1.000
_cell.angle_alpha   90.00
_cell.angle_beta   90.00
_cell.angle_gamma   90.00
#
_symmetry.space_group_name_H-M   'P 1'
#
loop_
_entity.id
_entity.type
_entity.pdbx_description
1 polymer ?
#
loop_
_entity_poly.entity_id
_entity_poly.type
_entity_poly.pdbx_seq_one_letter_code
_entity_poly.pdbx_strand_id
1 'polypeptide(L)'
;EKTGRAALGVNQRQVGIRVLQSTNMPAILVETGFINNPEDERYLNSQEGQQEIAEAITEAVIRYKNQIENSNRSTSQTGDVKPKEEEKKLPAELESRPTKDIQVLQVKSDKVKVELYDDGEIDNDIVSVYFNKTLVVDNKSLTAKAYTFNVDLVAGKTNELVLYADNLGSIPPNTALMIITDGFSRYEVRLSADLKNNASIRFELKPGKP
;
A
#
# COMPACT_ATOMS: atom_id res chain seq x y z
N GLU A 1 -5.63 14.75 -23.14
CA GLU A 1 -5.30 14.00 -24.37
C GLU A 1 -4.46 14.88 -25.29
N LYS A 2 -3.11 14.91 -25.06
CA LYS A 2 -2.20 15.76 -25.81
C LYS A 2 -1.98 15.32 -27.26
N THR A 3 -2.08 14.02 -27.52
CA THR A 3 -1.75 13.45 -28.84
C THR A 3 -2.96 13.32 -29.77
N GLY A 4 -4.16 13.74 -29.34
CA GLY A 4 -5.40 13.58 -30.11
C GLY A 4 -5.81 12.11 -30.38
N ARG A 5 -5.04 11.13 -29.87
CA ARG A 5 -5.28 9.71 -30.07
C ARG A 5 -6.19 9.15 -28.99
N ALA A 6 -6.95 8.10 -29.31
CA ALA A 6 -7.84 7.44 -28.37
C ALA A 6 -7.04 6.81 -27.22
N ALA A 7 -7.38 7.16 -25.99
CA ALA A 7 -6.81 6.54 -24.79
C ALA A 7 -7.57 5.25 -24.48
N LEU A 8 -6.87 4.13 -24.41
CA LEU A 8 -7.43 2.83 -24.03
C LEU A 8 -7.63 2.68 -22.52
N GLY A 9 -7.24 3.71 -21.75
CA GLY A 9 -7.36 3.72 -20.30
C GLY A 9 -6.15 3.12 -19.58
N VAL A 10 -6.29 3.01 -18.26
CA VAL A 10 -5.27 2.39 -17.40
C VAL A 10 -5.79 1.02 -17.00
N ASN A 11 -5.04 -0.02 -17.28
CA ASN A 11 -5.36 -1.39 -16.93
C ASN A 11 -4.32 -1.95 -15.98
N GLN A 12 -4.77 -2.54 -14.89
CA GLN A 12 -3.92 -3.35 -14.05
C GLN A 12 -3.79 -4.75 -14.67
N ARG A 13 -2.57 -5.18 -14.97
CA ARG A 13 -2.35 -6.53 -15.50
C ARG A 13 -2.39 -7.54 -14.38
N GLN A 14 -3.12 -8.64 -14.60
CA GLN A 14 -3.16 -9.77 -13.67
C GLN A 14 -1.86 -10.59 -13.69
N VAL A 15 -1.15 -10.61 -14.80
CA VAL A 15 0.18 -11.25 -14.91
C VAL A 15 1.25 -10.16 -14.89
N GLY A 16 2.07 -10.18 -13.87
CA GLY A 16 3.08 -9.15 -13.66
C GLY A 16 4.22 -9.20 -14.67
N ILE A 17 4.70 -8.03 -15.06
CA ILE A 17 5.93 -7.87 -15.81
C ILE A 17 7.07 -7.81 -14.80
N ARG A 18 7.94 -8.82 -14.78
CA ARG A 18 9.00 -8.99 -13.79
C ARG A 18 9.84 -7.72 -13.56
N VAL A 19 10.15 -6.99 -14.60
CA VAL A 19 10.93 -5.74 -14.52
C VAL A 19 10.21 -4.64 -13.74
N LEU A 20 8.88 -4.57 -13.82
CA LEU A 20 8.06 -3.62 -13.08
C LEU A 20 7.84 -4.06 -11.63
N GLN A 21 7.72 -5.37 -11.40
CA GLN A 21 7.53 -5.96 -10.06
C GLN A 21 8.80 -5.94 -9.21
N SER A 22 9.97 -5.96 -9.85
CA SER A 22 11.27 -6.00 -9.15
C SER A 22 11.72 -4.62 -8.64
N THR A 23 11.00 -3.55 -8.95
CA THR A 23 11.34 -2.20 -8.49
C THR A 23 10.60 -1.87 -7.20
N ASN A 24 11.25 -1.15 -6.28
CA ASN A 24 10.61 -0.58 -5.09
C ASN A 24 9.99 0.81 -5.37
N MET A 25 9.79 1.14 -6.63
CA MET A 25 9.25 2.42 -7.10
C MET A 25 7.95 2.17 -7.86
N PRO A 26 7.03 3.11 -7.88
CA PRO A 26 5.91 3.08 -8.81
C PRO A 26 6.41 2.87 -10.22
N ALA A 27 5.89 1.85 -10.91
CA ALA A 27 6.34 1.48 -12.23
C ALA A 27 5.14 1.26 -13.16
N ILE A 28 5.24 1.79 -14.38
CA ILE A 28 4.19 1.69 -15.40
C ILE A 28 4.79 1.17 -16.71
N LEU A 29 3.97 0.47 -17.48
CA LEU A 29 4.20 0.20 -18.89
C LEU A 29 3.33 1.15 -19.70
N VAL A 30 3.95 1.91 -20.59
CA VAL A 30 3.24 2.79 -21.51
C VAL A 30 3.15 2.10 -22.87
N GLU A 31 1.95 1.77 -23.30
CA GLU A 31 1.67 1.24 -24.64
C GLU A 31 1.32 2.40 -25.57
N THR A 32 2.21 2.71 -26.50
CA THR A 32 2.13 3.90 -27.35
C THR A 32 1.38 3.66 -28.66
N GLY A 33 1.05 2.42 -28.99
CA GLY A 33 0.31 2.04 -30.19
C GLY A 33 0.58 0.61 -30.63
N PHE A 34 -0.08 0.21 -31.69
CA PHE A 34 0.01 -1.13 -32.27
C PHE A 34 0.83 -1.10 -33.55
N ILE A 35 2.00 -1.77 -33.56
CA ILE A 35 2.93 -1.77 -34.70
C ILE A 35 2.34 -2.40 -35.97
N ASN A 36 1.32 -3.23 -35.82
CA ASN A 36 0.57 -3.81 -36.95
C ASN A 36 -0.57 -2.94 -37.47
N ASN A 37 -0.80 -1.77 -36.90
CA ASN A 37 -1.71 -0.76 -37.42
C ASN A 37 -0.90 0.24 -38.27
N PRO A 38 -1.19 0.39 -39.58
CA PRO A 38 -0.39 1.28 -40.45
C PRO A 38 -0.42 2.77 -40.04
N GLU A 39 -1.46 3.22 -39.37
CA GLU A 39 -1.54 4.60 -38.85
C GLU A 39 -0.66 4.78 -37.63
N ASP A 40 -0.71 3.83 -36.69
CA ASP A 40 0.15 3.80 -35.51
C ASP A 40 1.62 3.67 -35.92
N GLU A 41 1.94 2.77 -36.87
CA GLU A 41 3.30 2.58 -37.38
C GLU A 41 3.86 3.88 -37.94
N ARG A 42 3.09 4.57 -38.81
CA ARG A 42 3.53 5.86 -39.38
C ARG A 42 3.76 6.92 -38.31
N TYR A 43 2.86 7.02 -37.35
CA TYR A 43 2.96 7.97 -36.24
C TYR A 43 4.17 7.67 -35.34
N LEU A 44 4.37 6.41 -34.95
CA LEU A 44 5.48 5.99 -34.10
C LEU A 44 6.85 6.15 -34.77
N ASN A 45 6.90 6.08 -36.12
CA ASN A 45 8.12 6.29 -36.88
C ASN A 45 8.35 7.76 -37.31
N SER A 46 7.37 8.64 -37.05
CA SER A 46 7.54 10.06 -37.35
C SER A 46 8.28 10.79 -36.22
N GLN A 47 9.11 11.77 -36.56
CA GLN A 47 9.78 12.60 -35.57
C GLN A 47 8.78 13.38 -34.71
N GLU A 48 7.69 13.83 -35.30
CA GLU A 48 6.63 14.56 -34.63
C GLU A 48 5.89 13.67 -33.61
N GLY A 49 5.47 12.46 -34.01
CA GLY A 49 4.80 11.51 -33.10
C GLY A 49 5.69 11.07 -31.94
N GLN A 50 6.99 10.85 -32.18
CA GLN A 50 7.94 10.54 -31.12
C GLN A 50 8.10 11.69 -30.14
N GLN A 51 8.18 12.93 -30.63
CA GLN A 51 8.26 14.13 -29.80
C GLN A 51 7.00 14.30 -28.94
N GLU A 52 5.81 14.17 -29.52
CA GLU A 52 4.54 14.30 -28.81
C GLU A 52 4.38 13.26 -27.71
N ILE A 53 4.76 11.99 -27.98
CA ILE A 53 4.72 10.92 -26.99
C ILE A 53 5.69 11.23 -25.85
N ALA A 54 6.92 11.62 -26.15
CA ALA A 54 7.92 11.94 -25.15
C ALA A 54 7.48 13.11 -24.25
N GLU A 55 6.91 14.14 -24.82
CA GLU A 55 6.35 15.27 -24.07
C GLU A 55 5.19 14.87 -23.17
N ALA A 56 4.26 14.04 -23.70
CA ALA A 56 3.11 13.57 -22.93
C ALA A 56 3.54 12.71 -21.71
N ILE A 57 4.50 11.81 -21.90
CA ILE A 57 5.06 10.99 -20.82
C ILE A 57 5.77 11.88 -19.80
N THR A 58 6.62 12.80 -20.25
CA THR A 58 7.36 13.71 -19.37
C THR A 58 6.42 14.55 -18.51
N GLU A 59 5.37 15.11 -19.11
CA GLU A 59 4.38 15.90 -18.36
C GLU A 59 3.62 15.04 -17.34
N ALA A 60 3.26 13.81 -17.70
CA ALA A 60 2.59 12.90 -16.77
C ALA A 60 3.48 12.58 -15.55
N VAL A 61 4.77 12.32 -15.78
CA VAL A 61 5.74 12.06 -14.69
C VAL A 61 5.93 13.30 -13.81
N ILE A 62 6.02 14.48 -14.41
CA ILE A 62 6.15 15.75 -13.65
C ILE A 62 4.89 15.99 -12.79
N ARG A 63 3.70 15.77 -13.34
CA ARG A 63 2.44 15.90 -12.58
C ARG A 63 2.41 14.94 -11.41
N TYR A 64 2.75 13.68 -11.62
CA TYR A 64 2.81 12.67 -10.58
C TYR A 64 3.81 13.05 -9.48
N LYS A 65 5.04 13.46 -9.87
CA LYS A 65 6.05 13.95 -8.94
C LYS A 65 5.53 15.11 -8.10
N ASN A 66 4.96 16.13 -8.75
CA ASN A 66 4.44 17.32 -8.06
C ASN A 66 3.28 16.97 -7.10
N GLN A 67 2.44 16.00 -7.45
CA GLN A 67 1.37 15.53 -6.60
C GLN A 67 1.90 14.87 -5.33
N ILE A 68 2.93 14.02 -5.46
CA ILE A 68 3.59 13.38 -4.29
C ILE A 68 4.34 14.41 -3.45
N GLU A 69 5.11 15.31 -4.08
CA GLU A 69 5.87 16.33 -3.35
C GLU A 69 4.96 17.33 -2.64
N ASN A 70 3.84 17.71 -3.22
CA ASN A 70 2.85 18.57 -2.57
C ASN A 70 2.14 17.86 -1.42
N SER A 71 1.86 16.57 -1.56
CA SER A 71 1.34 15.76 -0.46
C SER A 71 2.35 15.67 0.70
N ASN A 72 3.64 15.58 0.39
CA ASN A 72 4.72 15.58 1.39
C ASN A 72 5.03 16.99 1.96
N ARG A 73 4.86 18.06 1.18
CA ARG A 73 5.06 19.44 1.64
C ARG A 73 3.96 19.93 2.58
N SER A 74 2.76 19.41 2.45
CA SER A 74 1.68 19.66 3.42
C SER A 74 2.02 19.10 4.82
N THR A 75 3.05 18.25 4.93
CA THR A 75 3.53 17.67 6.19
C THR A 75 4.76 18.41 6.76
N SER A 76 5.37 19.36 6.03
CA SER A 76 6.68 19.97 6.42
C SER A 76 6.65 21.46 6.75
N GLN A 77 5.50 22.09 6.81
CA GLN A 77 5.41 23.49 7.29
C GLN A 77 4.47 23.60 8.47
N THR A 78 5.00 23.36 9.66
CA THR A 78 4.53 24.06 10.86
C THR A 78 5.68 24.18 11.85
N GLY A 79 6.18 25.40 11.98
CA GLY A 79 6.80 25.82 13.22
C GLY A 79 5.73 25.79 14.31
N ASP A 80 6.13 25.40 15.52
CA ASP A 80 5.47 25.48 16.81
C ASP A 80 3.95 25.80 16.82
N VAL A 81 3.13 24.80 16.54
CA VAL A 81 1.76 24.73 17.01
C VAL A 81 1.54 23.31 17.51
N LYS A 82 1.22 23.21 18.81
CA LYS A 82 0.74 22.02 19.51
C LYS A 82 -0.20 21.22 18.61
N PRO A 83 0.01 19.91 18.39
CA PRO A 83 -0.81 19.13 17.48
C PRO A 83 -2.26 19.14 17.96
N LYS A 84 -3.11 19.82 17.23
CA LYS A 84 -4.54 19.57 17.26
C LYS A 84 -4.73 18.27 16.48
N GLU A 85 -5.15 17.23 17.16
CA GLU A 85 -5.52 15.94 16.61
C GLU A 85 -6.60 16.17 15.52
N GLU A 86 -6.18 16.32 14.26
CA GLU A 86 -7.11 16.18 13.14
C GLU A 86 -7.41 14.69 13.02
N GLU A 87 -8.56 14.28 13.48
CA GLU A 87 -9.17 12.99 13.18
C GLU A 87 -9.24 12.83 11.66
N LYS A 88 -8.25 12.16 11.06
CA LYS A 88 -8.38 11.62 9.72
C LYS A 88 -9.58 10.68 9.77
N LYS A 89 -10.72 11.11 9.18
CA LYS A 89 -11.91 10.28 9.04
C LYS A 89 -11.49 8.92 8.52
N LEU A 90 -11.75 7.88 9.31
CA LEU A 90 -11.66 6.50 8.86
C LEU A 90 -12.39 6.37 7.54
N PRO A 91 -11.88 5.57 6.59
CA PRO A 91 -12.71 5.15 5.49
C PRO A 91 -13.96 4.49 6.07
N ALA A 92 -15.13 4.97 5.67
CA ALA A 92 -16.41 4.42 6.15
C ALA A 92 -16.49 2.90 5.94
N GLU A 93 -15.72 2.39 4.99
CA GLU A 93 -15.58 0.98 4.67
C GLU A 93 -14.86 0.16 5.76
N LEU A 94 -13.87 0.72 6.46
CA LEU A 94 -13.18 0.00 7.55
C LEU A 94 -14.16 -0.29 8.71
N GLU A 95 -15.01 0.68 9.04
CA GLU A 95 -16.02 0.50 10.11
C GLU A 95 -17.19 -0.38 9.69
N SER A 96 -17.46 -0.50 8.38
CA SER A 96 -18.54 -1.33 7.85
C SER A 96 -18.23 -2.83 7.87
N ARG A 97 -16.93 -3.21 7.93
CA ARG A 97 -16.51 -4.61 7.95
C ARG A 97 -16.22 -5.09 9.37
N PRO A 98 -16.92 -6.13 9.87
CA PRO A 98 -16.60 -6.69 11.19
C PRO A 98 -15.21 -7.32 11.19
N THR A 99 -14.52 -7.23 12.32
CA THR A 99 -13.26 -7.93 12.55
C THR A 99 -13.55 -9.29 13.16
N LYS A 100 -13.24 -10.36 12.43
CA LYS A 100 -13.51 -11.73 12.86
C LYS A 100 -12.30 -12.45 13.46
N ASP A 101 -11.13 -12.23 12.88
CA ASP A 101 -9.89 -12.80 13.38
C ASP A 101 -9.18 -11.78 14.26
N ILE A 102 -9.20 -11.99 15.57
CA ILE A 102 -8.60 -11.11 16.56
C ILE A 102 -7.57 -11.89 17.34
N GLN A 103 -6.31 -11.55 17.16
CA GLN A 103 -5.21 -12.12 17.93
C GLN A 103 -4.70 -11.13 18.98
N VAL A 104 -4.38 -11.63 20.18
CA VAL A 104 -3.88 -10.79 21.28
C VAL A 104 -2.42 -11.11 21.53
N LEU A 105 -1.55 -10.11 21.40
CA LEU A 105 -0.11 -10.22 21.67
C LEU A 105 0.28 -9.41 22.90
N GLN A 106 0.96 -10.09 23.82
CA GLN A 106 1.56 -9.45 24.99
C GLN A 106 3.00 -9.04 24.65
N VAL A 107 3.26 -7.74 24.58
CA VAL A 107 4.56 -7.15 24.24
C VAL A 107 5.17 -6.42 25.40
N LYS A 108 6.50 -6.28 25.40
CA LYS A 108 7.27 -5.67 26.49
C LYS A 108 7.75 -4.27 26.19
N SER A 109 7.75 -3.87 24.90
CA SER A 109 8.15 -2.54 24.46
C SER A 109 6.96 -1.81 23.83
N ASP A 110 6.93 -0.52 23.98
CA ASP A 110 6.02 0.39 23.30
C ASP A 110 6.38 0.60 21.82
N LYS A 111 7.62 0.24 21.43
CA LYS A 111 8.08 0.30 20.03
C LYS A 111 8.06 -1.08 19.41
N VAL A 112 7.24 -1.24 18.38
CA VAL A 112 7.02 -2.51 17.72
C VAL A 112 7.36 -2.38 16.23
N LYS A 113 8.24 -3.27 15.75
CA LYS A 113 8.54 -3.44 14.34
C LYS A 113 7.62 -4.53 13.77
N VAL A 114 7.02 -4.24 12.64
CA VAL A 114 6.17 -5.19 11.89
C VAL A 114 6.77 -5.45 10.53
N GLU A 115 6.89 -6.71 10.16
CA GLU A 115 7.31 -7.19 8.85
C GLU A 115 6.14 -7.98 8.26
N LEU A 116 5.59 -7.48 7.17
CA LEU A 116 4.39 -8.01 6.50
C LEU A 116 4.79 -8.79 5.25
N TYR A 117 4.30 -10.02 5.14
CA TYR A 117 4.55 -10.94 4.03
C TYR A 117 3.24 -11.52 3.51
N ASP A 118 3.28 -12.11 2.33
CA ASP A 118 2.30 -13.09 1.89
C ASP A 118 2.48 -14.40 2.70
N ASP A 119 1.39 -15.02 3.15
CA ASP A 119 1.42 -16.29 3.91
C ASP A 119 1.03 -17.49 3.04
N GLY A 120 1.20 -17.44 1.76
CA GLY A 120 0.79 -18.51 0.88
C GLY A 120 1.46 -18.47 -0.49
N GLU A 121 0.72 -18.91 -1.49
CA GLU A 121 1.09 -18.68 -2.87
C GLU A 121 0.89 -17.21 -3.21
N ILE A 122 1.91 -16.57 -3.81
CA ILE A 122 1.82 -15.17 -4.21
C ILE A 122 0.78 -15.05 -5.32
N ASP A 123 -0.41 -14.57 -4.96
CA ASP A 123 -1.58 -14.56 -5.81
C ASP A 123 -2.16 -13.16 -6.06
N ASN A 124 -1.35 -12.13 -5.80
CA ASN A 124 -1.67 -10.70 -5.92
C ASN A 124 -2.63 -10.17 -4.85
N ASP A 125 -2.52 -10.67 -3.65
CA ASP A 125 -3.18 -10.09 -2.48
C ASP A 125 -2.73 -8.64 -2.28
N ILE A 126 -3.71 -7.73 -2.18
CA ILE A 126 -3.49 -6.31 -1.88
C ILE A 126 -4.19 -6.00 -0.57
N VAL A 127 -3.44 -5.42 0.35
CA VAL A 127 -3.94 -5.09 1.67
C VAL A 127 -3.56 -3.67 2.10
N SER A 128 -4.42 -3.10 2.93
CA SER A 128 -4.12 -1.91 3.72
C SER A 128 -4.03 -2.28 5.19
N VAL A 129 -3.19 -1.57 5.93
CA VAL A 129 -3.05 -1.80 7.37
C VAL A 129 -3.36 -0.52 8.13
N TYR A 130 -4.20 -0.63 9.14
CA TYR A 130 -4.56 0.47 10.03
C TYR A 130 -4.02 0.18 11.42
N PHE A 131 -3.42 1.17 12.05
CA PHE A 131 -3.02 1.11 13.45
C PHE A 131 -3.76 2.18 14.24
N ASN A 132 -4.48 1.76 15.28
CA ASN A 132 -5.35 2.64 16.09
C ASN A 132 -6.22 3.56 15.22
N LYS A 133 -6.83 2.96 14.18
CA LYS A 133 -7.67 3.65 13.20
C LYS A 133 -6.92 4.61 12.24
N THR A 134 -5.62 4.69 12.27
CA THR A 134 -4.80 5.46 11.34
C THR A 134 -4.20 4.55 10.27
N LEU A 135 -4.32 4.92 9.00
CA LEU A 135 -3.71 4.18 7.89
C LEU A 135 -2.18 4.26 7.99
N VAL A 136 -1.51 3.10 8.10
CA VAL A 136 -0.05 2.99 8.19
C VAL A 136 0.57 2.29 6.98
N VAL A 137 -0.23 1.48 6.28
CA VAL A 137 0.15 0.85 5.00
C VAL A 137 -1.04 0.99 4.06
N ASP A 138 -0.81 1.51 2.86
CA ASP A 138 -1.85 1.78 1.86
C ASP A 138 -1.65 0.92 0.62
N ASN A 139 -2.69 0.17 0.23
CA ASN A 139 -2.77 -0.60 -1.02
C ASN A 139 -1.49 -1.40 -1.32
N LYS A 140 -1.00 -2.16 -0.34
CA LYS A 140 0.25 -2.91 -0.46
C LYS A 140 0.02 -4.30 -1.03
N SER A 141 0.64 -4.60 -2.16
CA SER A 141 0.71 -5.98 -2.67
C SER A 141 1.62 -6.81 -1.77
N LEU A 142 1.10 -7.94 -1.30
CA LEU A 142 1.83 -8.91 -0.51
C LEU A 142 2.79 -9.71 -1.40
N THR A 143 3.93 -10.05 -0.84
CA THR A 143 4.98 -10.82 -1.54
C THR A 143 5.79 -11.64 -0.54
N ALA A 144 6.67 -12.52 -1.02
CA ALA A 144 7.66 -13.21 -0.19
C ALA A 144 8.72 -12.27 0.43
N LYS A 145 8.81 -11.02 -0.04
CA LYS A 145 9.71 -10.00 0.53
C LYS A 145 8.95 -9.15 1.54
N ALA A 146 9.51 -9.02 2.74
CA ALA A 146 8.93 -8.21 3.80
C ALA A 146 8.66 -6.76 3.38
N TYR A 147 7.48 -6.28 3.69
CA TYR A 147 7.25 -4.85 3.86
C TYR A 147 7.36 -4.49 5.34
N THR A 148 8.27 -3.60 5.69
CA THR A 148 8.60 -3.29 7.09
C THR A 148 8.10 -1.91 7.47
N PHE A 149 7.44 -1.82 8.62
CA PHE A 149 7.03 -0.56 9.25
C PHE A 149 7.09 -0.67 10.77
N ASN A 150 7.00 0.47 11.46
CA ASN A 150 7.00 0.52 12.91
C ASN A 150 5.71 1.15 13.42
N VAL A 151 5.30 0.73 14.61
CA VAL A 151 4.17 1.33 15.34
C VAL A 151 4.60 1.62 16.78
N ASP A 152 4.14 2.76 17.31
CA ASP A 152 4.38 3.16 18.69
C ASP A 152 3.09 2.91 19.50
N LEU A 153 3.18 2.02 20.49
CA LEU A 153 2.04 1.66 21.33
C LEU A 153 1.79 2.75 22.38
N VAL A 154 0.55 3.06 22.61
CA VAL A 154 0.12 4.03 23.61
C VAL A 154 -0.22 3.30 24.90
N ALA A 155 0.53 3.56 25.96
CA ALA A 155 0.30 2.96 27.28
C ALA A 155 -1.10 3.31 27.80
N GLY A 156 -1.79 2.32 28.37
CA GLY A 156 -3.12 2.50 28.96
C GLY A 156 -4.26 2.64 27.94
N LYS A 157 -3.98 2.49 26.64
CA LYS A 157 -5.00 2.46 25.58
C LYS A 157 -5.00 1.10 24.89
N THR A 158 -6.10 0.77 24.22
CA THR A 158 -6.15 -0.35 23.30
C THR A 158 -5.32 0.01 22.06
N ASN A 159 -4.32 -0.83 21.76
CA ASN A 159 -3.52 -0.70 20.55
C ASN A 159 -3.93 -1.84 19.61
N GLU A 160 -4.49 -1.49 18.47
CA GLU A 160 -5.01 -2.46 17.51
C GLU A 160 -4.45 -2.18 16.12
N LEU A 161 -3.94 -3.23 15.48
CA LEU A 161 -3.49 -3.24 14.11
C LEU A 161 -4.49 -4.06 13.31
N VAL A 162 -5.13 -3.46 12.32
CA VAL A 162 -6.17 -4.07 11.50
C VAL A 162 -5.63 -4.31 10.09
N LEU A 163 -5.73 -5.55 9.63
CA LEU A 163 -5.52 -5.94 8.25
C LEU A 163 -6.84 -5.81 7.48
N TYR A 164 -6.82 -5.02 6.42
CA TYR A 164 -7.93 -4.77 5.53
C TYR A 164 -7.59 -5.29 4.13
N ALA A 165 -8.45 -6.15 3.57
CA ALA A 165 -8.27 -6.67 2.23
C ALA A 165 -8.82 -5.67 1.20
N ASP A 166 -7.96 -5.16 0.31
CA ASP A 166 -8.33 -4.26 -0.77
C ASP A 166 -8.83 -5.03 -1.99
N ASN A 167 -8.37 -6.27 -2.17
CA ASN A 167 -8.84 -7.21 -3.17
C ASN A 167 -8.96 -8.63 -2.56
N LEU A 168 -9.13 -9.65 -3.38
CA LEU A 168 -9.16 -11.07 -2.94
C LEU A 168 -8.07 -11.92 -3.61
N GLY A 169 -7.10 -11.30 -4.28
CA GLY A 169 -6.12 -12.06 -5.03
C GLY A 169 -6.76 -13.04 -6.03
N SER A 170 -6.04 -14.09 -6.35
CA SER A 170 -6.54 -15.19 -7.18
C SER A 170 -7.08 -16.36 -6.34
N ILE A 171 -6.71 -16.44 -5.07
CA ILE A 171 -7.03 -17.54 -4.13
C ILE A 171 -7.54 -16.95 -2.81
N PRO A 172 -8.84 -16.58 -2.71
CA PRO A 172 -9.39 -16.01 -1.49
C PRO A 172 -9.38 -17.00 -0.30
N PRO A 173 -9.29 -16.49 0.93
CA PRO A 173 -9.15 -15.10 1.37
C PRO A 173 -7.70 -14.59 1.30
N ASN A 174 -7.49 -13.26 1.42
CA ASN A 174 -6.15 -12.71 1.57
C ASN A 174 -5.53 -13.21 2.87
N THR A 175 -4.34 -13.80 2.77
CA THR A 175 -3.59 -14.31 3.90
C THR A 175 -2.27 -13.55 4.06
N ALA A 176 -2.00 -13.09 5.26
CA ALA A 176 -0.81 -12.33 5.59
C ALA A 176 -0.06 -12.94 6.77
N LEU A 177 1.24 -13.10 6.64
CA LEU A 177 2.15 -13.38 7.74
C LEU A 177 2.74 -12.08 8.24
N MET A 178 2.51 -11.76 9.50
CA MET A 178 3.15 -10.65 10.19
C MET A 178 4.19 -11.16 11.18
N ILE A 179 5.43 -10.72 11.00
CA ILE A 179 6.49 -10.91 11.97
C ILE A 179 6.56 -9.66 12.83
N ILE A 180 6.28 -9.81 14.10
CA ILE A 180 6.21 -8.71 15.06
C ILE A 180 7.37 -8.82 16.02
N THR A 181 8.16 -7.75 16.15
CA THR A 181 9.32 -7.69 17.05
C THR A 181 9.21 -6.50 17.98
N ASP A 182 9.24 -6.73 19.28
CA ASP A 182 9.18 -5.72 20.34
C ASP A 182 10.56 -5.38 20.95
N GLY A 183 11.66 -5.76 20.27
CA GLY A 183 13.02 -5.61 20.75
C GLY A 183 13.48 -6.73 21.70
N PHE A 184 12.57 -7.51 22.27
CA PHE A 184 12.85 -8.62 23.21
C PHE A 184 12.40 -9.97 22.64
N SER A 185 11.28 -9.97 21.95
CA SER A 185 10.61 -11.17 21.46
C SER A 185 10.22 -10.99 19.99
N ARG A 186 10.13 -12.11 19.29
CA ARG A 186 9.65 -12.19 17.90
C ARG A 186 8.42 -13.08 17.87
N TYR A 187 7.36 -12.58 17.32
CA TYR A 187 6.07 -13.27 17.18
C TYR A 187 5.75 -13.46 15.71
N GLU A 188 5.21 -14.61 15.38
CA GLU A 188 4.67 -14.91 14.05
C GLU A 188 3.15 -14.96 14.15
N VAL A 189 2.49 -14.11 13.41
CA VAL A 189 1.04 -13.98 13.41
C VAL A 189 0.52 -14.13 11.99
N ARG A 190 -0.38 -15.09 11.80
CA ARG A 190 -1.09 -15.26 10.53
C ARG A 190 -2.45 -14.63 10.65
N LEU A 191 -2.81 -13.81 9.69
CA LEU A 191 -4.08 -13.12 9.60
C LEU A 191 -4.75 -13.46 8.28
N SER A 192 -6.08 -13.55 8.32
CA SER A 192 -6.89 -13.77 7.13
C SER A 192 -8.02 -12.75 7.06
N ALA A 193 -8.06 -11.98 5.98
CA ALA A 193 -9.06 -10.96 5.72
C ALA A 193 -9.72 -11.17 4.35
N ASP A 194 -10.97 -10.73 4.21
CA ASP A 194 -11.70 -10.75 2.96
C ASP A 194 -12.48 -9.43 2.75
N LEU A 195 -13.24 -9.31 1.65
CA LEU A 195 -14.03 -8.10 1.38
C LEU A 195 -15.22 -7.90 2.34
N LYS A 196 -15.46 -8.83 3.25
CA LYS A 196 -16.56 -8.78 4.24
C LYS A 196 -16.07 -8.70 5.67
N ASN A 197 -14.84 -9.15 5.93
CA ASN A 197 -14.30 -9.27 7.28
C ASN A 197 -12.85 -8.80 7.32
N ASN A 198 -12.52 -8.04 8.36
CA ASN A 198 -11.15 -7.68 8.69
C ASN A 198 -10.54 -8.71 9.66
N ALA A 199 -9.21 -8.70 9.75
CA ALA A 199 -8.47 -9.38 10.81
C ALA A 199 -7.69 -8.36 11.63
N SER A 200 -7.40 -8.63 12.90
CA SER A 200 -6.63 -7.70 13.73
C SER A 200 -5.71 -8.35 14.75
N ILE A 201 -4.73 -7.56 15.17
CA ILE A 201 -3.85 -7.86 16.30
C ILE A 201 -4.06 -6.78 17.33
N ARG A 202 -4.39 -7.18 18.56
CA ARG A 202 -4.42 -6.32 19.74
C ARG A 202 -3.13 -6.49 20.53
N PHE A 203 -2.47 -5.37 20.81
CA PHE A 203 -1.26 -5.37 21.63
C PHE A 203 -1.60 -5.03 23.07
N GLU A 204 -1.18 -5.89 23.96
CA GLU A 204 -1.20 -5.66 25.41
C GLU A 204 0.23 -5.38 25.88
N LEU A 205 0.50 -4.13 26.26
CA LEU A 205 1.79 -3.76 26.81
C LEU A 205 1.90 -4.26 28.24
N LYS A 206 2.78 -5.24 28.47
CA LYS A 206 3.11 -5.67 29.84
C LYS A 206 3.99 -4.58 30.48
N PRO A 207 3.62 -4.10 31.69
CA PRO A 207 4.54 -3.23 32.42
C PRO A 207 5.84 -4.01 32.66
N GLY A 208 6.97 -3.40 32.23
CA GLY A 208 8.29 -3.95 32.58
C GLY A 208 8.36 -4.13 34.10
N LYS A 209 8.80 -5.31 34.55
CA LYS A 209 9.18 -5.43 35.96
C LYS A 209 10.31 -4.41 36.21
N PRO A 210 10.22 -3.61 37.31
CA PRO A 210 11.28 -2.70 37.67
C PRO A 210 12.59 -3.46 37.93
#